data_cc3839a3a3505a677a7e689d98d9ddb3
#
_entry.id   cc3839a3a3505a677a7e689d98d9ddb3
#
_cell.length_a   1.000
_cell.length_b   1.000
_cell.length_c   1.000
_cell.angle_alpha   90.00
_cell.angle_beta   90.00
_cell.angle_gamma   90.00
#
_symmetry.space_group_name_H-M   'P 1'
#
loop_
_entity.id
_entity.type
_entity.pdbx_description
1 polymer ?
#
loop_
_entity_poly.entity_id
_entity_poly.type
_entity_poly.pdbx_seq_one_letter_code
_entity_poly.pdbx_strand_id
1 'polypeptide(L)'
;MPNASVETPDWLRQMESILEELNEGVIIVDNQLHVVFANEALTRLVQYERREIQGHTPDVIFPQEDIPHLLRQHELRQRYGRNRQEFYLPRKDGRKVPVIFSGRTVRGPDGQEYGLVTVTDIGEQKRIEEQLRESNALLEKRQSEMEADLAIAARVQQSLMPRSLVWKDLVVESYYSPARTIGGDFGVALPQGDEFLNLLMCDVSGHGVGSALMANRIYSETLHALERRAGPATLLRRLHEFVHDRLTVDGFYFTMAAA
;
A
#
# COMPACT_ATOMS: atom_id res chain seq x y z
N MET A 1 -28.10 19.23 -45.48
CA MET A 1 -29.53 18.94 -45.30
C MET A 1 -29.84 19.38 -43.87
N PRO A 2 -30.88 20.20 -43.61
CA PRO A 2 -31.22 20.57 -42.24
C PRO A 2 -31.63 19.29 -41.48
N ASN A 3 -31.00 19.05 -40.34
CA ASN A 3 -31.28 17.99 -39.40
C ASN A 3 -32.77 18.00 -39.04
N ALA A 4 -33.46 16.89 -39.26
CA ALA A 4 -34.76 16.67 -38.64
C ALA A 4 -34.52 16.77 -37.13
N SER A 5 -35.16 17.73 -36.48
CA SER A 5 -35.13 17.86 -35.01
C SER A 5 -35.68 16.58 -34.42
N VAL A 6 -34.78 15.75 -33.87
CA VAL A 6 -35.19 14.57 -33.11
C VAL A 6 -35.90 15.10 -31.86
N GLU A 7 -37.23 15.07 -31.87
CA GLU A 7 -38.03 15.53 -30.74
C GLU A 7 -37.86 14.55 -29.55
N THR A 8 -37.69 15.11 -28.36
CA THR A 8 -37.69 14.31 -27.13
C THR A 8 -39.04 13.65 -26.95
N PRO A 9 -39.17 12.30 -26.85
CA PRO A 9 -40.43 11.61 -26.65
C PRO A 9 -41.15 12.12 -25.38
N ASP A 10 -42.51 12.23 -25.46
CA ASP A 10 -43.32 12.77 -24.37
C ASP A 10 -43.16 12.03 -23.04
N TRP A 11 -42.97 10.71 -23.07
CA TRP A 11 -42.72 9.91 -21.88
C TRP A 11 -41.39 10.27 -21.19
N LEU A 12 -40.40 10.67 -21.99
CA LEU A 12 -39.08 11.05 -21.45
C LEU A 12 -39.14 12.42 -20.77
N ARG A 13 -39.96 13.34 -21.30
CA ARG A 13 -40.23 14.64 -20.62
C ARG A 13 -40.82 14.47 -19.23
N GLN A 14 -41.63 13.44 -19.01
CA GLN A 14 -42.16 13.14 -17.66
C GLN A 14 -41.10 12.62 -16.70
N MET A 15 -40.05 11.99 -17.19
CA MET A 15 -38.95 11.48 -16.38
C MET A 15 -37.75 12.44 -16.24
N GLU A 16 -37.79 13.53 -17.02
CA GLU A 16 -36.65 14.47 -17.14
C GLU A 16 -36.20 14.99 -15.78
N SER A 17 -37.11 15.41 -14.89
CA SER A 17 -36.78 15.92 -13.58
C SER A 17 -36.03 14.90 -12.71
N ILE A 18 -36.36 13.62 -12.82
CA ILE A 18 -35.69 12.55 -12.06
C ILE A 18 -34.28 12.30 -12.63
N LEU A 19 -34.16 12.29 -13.97
CA LEU A 19 -32.88 12.06 -14.65
C LEU A 19 -31.91 13.22 -14.46
N GLU A 20 -32.43 14.44 -14.27
CA GLU A 20 -31.61 15.65 -14.00
C GLU A 20 -31.02 15.64 -12.57
N GLU A 21 -31.71 15.07 -11.61
CA GLU A 21 -31.23 14.99 -10.21
C GLU A 21 -30.10 13.94 -10.02
N LEU A 22 -29.81 13.13 -11.05
CA LEU A 22 -28.74 12.15 -10.95
C LEU A 22 -27.36 12.83 -11.03
N ASN A 23 -26.48 12.44 -10.13
CA ASN A 23 -25.09 12.90 -10.12
C ASN A 23 -24.24 12.29 -11.24
N GLU A 24 -24.66 11.18 -11.79
CA GLU A 24 -24.01 10.54 -12.94
C GLU A 24 -24.50 11.14 -14.25
N GLY A 25 -23.59 11.23 -15.22
CA GLY A 25 -23.99 11.59 -16.58
C GLY A 25 -24.97 10.56 -17.14
N VAL A 26 -26.11 11.03 -17.67
CA VAL A 26 -27.09 10.17 -18.34
C VAL A 26 -27.27 10.64 -19.77
N ILE A 27 -27.20 9.70 -20.70
CA ILE A 27 -27.50 9.92 -22.10
C ILE A 27 -28.46 8.83 -22.56
N ILE A 28 -29.48 9.24 -23.32
CA ILE A 28 -30.43 8.33 -24.00
C ILE A 28 -30.30 8.55 -25.51
N VAL A 29 -30.13 7.45 -26.23
CA VAL A 29 -29.97 7.46 -27.69
C VAL A 29 -31.02 6.59 -28.33
N ASP A 30 -31.43 6.94 -29.54
CA ASP A 30 -32.26 6.10 -30.38
C ASP A 30 -31.48 4.95 -31.05
N ASN A 31 -32.15 4.16 -31.88
CA ASN A 31 -31.50 3.06 -32.60
C ASN A 31 -30.50 3.50 -33.67
N GLN A 32 -30.49 4.77 -34.04
CA GLN A 32 -29.54 5.38 -34.97
C GLN A 32 -28.43 6.15 -34.26
N LEU A 33 -28.37 6.02 -32.91
CA LEU A 33 -27.44 6.72 -32.03
C LEU A 33 -27.64 8.24 -31.95
N HIS A 34 -28.77 8.80 -32.40
CA HIS A 34 -29.04 10.18 -32.12
C HIS A 34 -29.36 10.35 -30.62
N VAL A 35 -28.81 11.38 -30.02
CA VAL A 35 -29.05 11.71 -28.60
C VAL A 35 -30.45 12.31 -28.48
N VAL A 36 -31.35 11.59 -27.81
CA VAL A 36 -32.71 12.08 -27.51
C VAL A 36 -32.77 12.81 -26.16
N PHE A 37 -31.81 12.52 -25.25
CA PHE A 37 -31.73 13.17 -23.96
C PHE A 37 -30.28 13.13 -23.42
N ALA A 38 -29.87 14.19 -22.76
CA ALA A 38 -28.62 14.27 -21.99
C ALA A 38 -28.86 15.13 -20.74
N ASN A 39 -28.53 14.63 -19.54
CA ASN A 39 -28.72 15.39 -18.31
C ASN A 39 -27.59 16.41 -18.08
N GLU A 40 -27.80 17.30 -17.11
CA GLU A 40 -26.86 18.33 -16.76
C GLU A 40 -25.51 17.77 -16.26
N ALA A 41 -25.51 16.65 -15.54
CA ALA A 41 -24.29 15.99 -15.09
C ALA A 41 -23.40 15.56 -16.28
N LEU A 42 -23.99 15.02 -17.34
CA LEU A 42 -23.25 14.69 -18.56
C LEU A 42 -22.70 15.94 -19.25
N THR A 43 -23.51 16.98 -19.43
CA THR A 43 -23.09 18.22 -20.11
C THR A 43 -21.94 18.90 -19.37
N ARG A 44 -21.98 18.92 -18.03
CA ARG A 44 -20.84 19.39 -17.20
C ARG A 44 -19.60 18.52 -17.39
N LEU A 45 -19.78 17.20 -17.46
CA LEU A 45 -18.67 16.26 -17.62
C LEU A 45 -17.96 16.43 -18.96
N VAL A 46 -18.70 16.56 -20.07
CA VAL A 46 -18.14 16.71 -21.43
C VAL A 46 -17.84 18.16 -21.80
N GLN A 47 -18.37 19.15 -21.06
CA GLN A 47 -18.25 20.58 -21.31
C GLN A 47 -18.90 21.06 -22.63
N TYR A 48 -19.91 20.34 -23.09
CA TYR A 48 -20.75 20.75 -24.20
C TYR A 48 -22.11 21.22 -23.67
N GLU A 49 -22.71 22.18 -24.31
CA GLU A 49 -24.10 22.56 -24.04
C GLU A 49 -25.05 21.46 -24.53
N ARG A 50 -26.19 21.28 -23.86
CA ARG A 50 -27.22 20.27 -24.29
C ARG A 50 -27.59 20.38 -25.74
N ARG A 51 -27.82 21.60 -26.25
CA ARG A 51 -28.15 21.88 -27.63
C ARG A 51 -27.07 21.45 -28.65
N GLU A 52 -25.83 21.31 -28.22
CA GLU A 52 -24.74 20.83 -29.09
C GLU A 52 -24.71 19.29 -29.17
N ILE A 53 -25.35 18.60 -28.22
CA ILE A 53 -25.34 17.14 -28.09
C ILE A 53 -26.68 16.57 -28.58
N GLN A 54 -27.78 17.11 -28.12
CA GLN A 54 -29.13 16.59 -28.40
C GLN A 54 -29.46 16.69 -29.86
N GLY A 55 -30.01 15.62 -30.43
CA GLY A 55 -30.30 15.49 -31.86
C GLY A 55 -29.11 15.12 -32.73
N HIS A 56 -27.91 15.03 -32.16
CA HIS A 56 -26.70 14.66 -32.89
C HIS A 56 -26.24 13.24 -32.54
N THR A 57 -25.38 12.71 -33.40
CA THR A 57 -24.71 11.43 -33.21
C THR A 57 -23.40 11.59 -32.38
N PRO A 58 -22.80 10.53 -31.88
CA PRO A 58 -21.61 10.61 -31.01
C PRO A 58 -20.39 11.33 -31.60
N ASP A 59 -20.32 11.50 -32.92
CA ASP A 59 -19.25 12.20 -33.64
C ASP A 59 -19.09 13.69 -33.24
N VAL A 60 -20.08 14.28 -32.59
CA VAL A 60 -19.96 15.63 -32.00
C VAL A 60 -19.01 15.66 -30.83
N ILE A 61 -18.96 14.59 -30.03
CA ILE A 61 -18.12 14.51 -28.82
C ILE A 61 -16.87 13.67 -29.10
N PHE A 62 -17.00 12.60 -29.87
CA PHE A 62 -15.95 11.63 -30.07
C PHE A 62 -15.21 11.83 -31.39
N PRO A 63 -13.86 11.73 -31.38
CA PRO A 63 -13.07 11.76 -32.59
C PRO A 63 -13.42 10.53 -33.49
N GLN A 64 -13.20 10.67 -34.81
CA GLN A 64 -13.49 9.65 -35.78
C GLN A 64 -12.89 8.27 -35.49
N GLU A 65 -11.73 8.26 -34.86
CA GLU A 65 -11.01 7.03 -34.44
C GLU A 65 -11.76 6.21 -33.37
N ASP A 66 -12.57 6.87 -32.52
CA ASP A 66 -13.33 6.23 -31.46
C ASP A 66 -14.71 5.73 -31.90
N ILE A 67 -15.23 6.23 -33.01
CA ILE A 67 -16.58 5.89 -33.54
C ILE A 67 -16.75 4.38 -33.77
N PRO A 68 -15.81 3.64 -34.41
CA PRO A 68 -15.98 2.20 -34.62
C PRO A 68 -16.12 1.43 -33.30
N HIS A 69 -15.45 1.89 -32.26
CA HIS A 69 -15.54 1.29 -30.90
C HIS A 69 -16.95 1.52 -30.33
N LEU A 70 -17.47 2.74 -30.39
CA LEU A 70 -18.82 3.07 -29.91
C LEU A 70 -19.91 2.29 -30.64
N LEU A 71 -19.81 2.13 -31.97
CA LEU A 71 -20.71 1.31 -32.76
C LEU A 71 -20.71 -0.15 -32.31
N ARG A 72 -19.54 -0.74 -32.08
CA ARG A 72 -19.41 -2.10 -31.54
C ARG A 72 -20.08 -2.23 -30.17
N GLN A 73 -19.93 -1.24 -29.29
CA GLN A 73 -20.59 -1.24 -27.97
C GLN A 73 -22.13 -1.12 -28.11
N HIS A 74 -22.61 -0.37 -29.07
CA HIS A 74 -24.02 -0.30 -29.38
C HIS A 74 -24.56 -1.66 -29.85
N GLU A 75 -23.88 -2.34 -30.77
CA GLU A 75 -24.25 -3.69 -31.26
C GLU A 75 -24.26 -4.71 -30.09
N LEU A 76 -23.25 -4.68 -29.20
CA LEU A 76 -23.22 -5.54 -28.04
C LEU A 76 -24.42 -5.29 -27.12
N ARG A 77 -24.77 -4.02 -26.89
CA ARG A 77 -25.93 -3.65 -26.08
C ARG A 77 -27.23 -4.13 -26.70
N GLN A 78 -27.39 -3.96 -28.01
CA GLN A 78 -28.58 -4.48 -28.76
C GLN A 78 -28.67 -6.01 -28.63
N ARG A 79 -27.54 -6.72 -28.79
CA ARG A 79 -27.50 -8.19 -28.76
C ARG A 79 -27.73 -8.80 -27.38
N TYR A 80 -27.16 -8.18 -26.35
CA TYR A 80 -27.14 -8.72 -24.97
C TYR A 80 -27.99 -7.91 -23.97
N GLY A 81 -28.66 -6.86 -24.42
CA GLY A 81 -29.50 -5.98 -23.59
C GLY A 81 -28.68 -5.03 -22.68
N ARG A 82 -27.35 -5.22 -22.54
CA ARG A 82 -26.47 -4.41 -21.71
C ARG A 82 -25.03 -4.45 -22.17
N ASN A 83 -24.28 -3.39 -21.83
CA ASN A 83 -22.82 -3.36 -21.93
C ASN A 83 -22.24 -2.52 -20.80
N ARG A 84 -20.97 -2.76 -20.44
CA ARG A 84 -20.21 -1.94 -19.48
C ARG A 84 -18.75 -1.96 -19.90
N GLN A 85 -18.12 -0.77 -19.87
CA GLN A 85 -16.71 -0.64 -20.21
C GLN A 85 -16.10 0.61 -19.56
N GLU A 86 -14.81 0.57 -19.33
CA GLU A 86 -14.03 1.77 -19.06
C GLU A 86 -13.67 2.44 -20.39
N PHE A 87 -13.70 3.77 -20.40
CA PHE A 87 -13.37 4.56 -21.55
C PHE A 87 -12.77 5.92 -21.15
N TYR A 88 -12.04 6.55 -22.06
CA TYR A 88 -11.58 7.91 -21.89
C TYR A 88 -12.47 8.87 -22.67
N LEU A 89 -13.38 9.53 -21.96
CA LEU A 89 -14.35 10.46 -22.53
C LEU A 89 -13.64 11.79 -22.89
N PRO A 90 -13.65 12.21 -24.16
CA PRO A 90 -13.10 13.50 -24.56
C PRO A 90 -14.01 14.63 -24.07
N ARG A 91 -13.40 15.73 -23.66
CA ARG A 91 -14.05 17.00 -23.32
C ARG A 91 -13.82 18.03 -24.41
N LYS A 92 -14.67 19.06 -24.40
CA LYS A 92 -14.55 20.19 -25.34
C LYS A 92 -13.20 20.95 -25.19
N ASP A 93 -12.59 20.95 -24.00
CA ASP A 93 -11.28 21.52 -23.73
C ASP A 93 -10.10 20.66 -24.23
N GLY A 94 -10.38 19.54 -24.88
CA GLY A 94 -9.37 18.59 -25.38
C GLY A 94 -8.83 17.60 -24.35
N ARG A 95 -9.20 17.72 -23.09
CA ARG A 95 -8.82 16.75 -22.05
C ARG A 95 -9.64 15.48 -22.17
N LYS A 96 -9.10 14.37 -21.70
CA LYS A 96 -9.81 13.09 -21.61
C LYS A 96 -10.04 12.74 -20.14
N VAL A 97 -11.26 12.31 -19.81
CA VAL A 97 -11.66 11.90 -18.46
C VAL A 97 -11.91 10.40 -18.44
N PRO A 98 -11.30 9.64 -17.54
CA PRO A 98 -11.60 8.23 -17.40
C PRO A 98 -13.01 8.04 -16.86
N VAL A 99 -13.83 7.30 -17.54
CA VAL A 99 -15.24 7.06 -17.19
C VAL A 99 -15.59 5.58 -17.32
N ILE A 100 -16.65 5.18 -16.64
CA ILE A 100 -17.35 3.92 -16.92
C ILE A 100 -18.62 4.25 -17.67
N PHE A 101 -18.75 3.70 -18.86
CA PHE A 101 -20.01 3.61 -19.58
C PHE A 101 -20.76 2.35 -19.18
N SER A 102 -22.00 2.51 -18.71
CA SER A 102 -22.91 1.39 -18.48
C SER A 102 -24.19 1.60 -19.29
N GLY A 103 -24.38 0.81 -20.32
CA GLY A 103 -25.52 0.92 -21.22
C GLY A 103 -26.54 -0.21 -21.05
N ARG A 104 -27.81 0.12 -21.19
CA ARG A 104 -28.92 -0.84 -21.26
C ARG A 104 -29.85 -0.47 -22.38
N THR A 105 -30.45 -1.49 -23.06
CA THR A 105 -31.58 -1.30 -23.97
C THR A 105 -32.85 -1.21 -23.14
N VAL A 106 -33.62 -0.15 -23.33
CA VAL A 106 -34.90 0.08 -22.69
C VAL A 106 -35.98 0.26 -23.81
N ARG A 107 -37.19 -0.21 -23.55
CA ARG A 107 -38.29 -0.01 -24.45
C ARG A 107 -39.18 1.11 -23.95
N GLY A 108 -39.37 2.14 -24.78
CA GLY A 108 -40.30 3.23 -24.48
C GLY A 108 -41.78 2.81 -24.60
N PRO A 109 -42.69 3.59 -24.02
CA PRO A 109 -44.15 3.38 -24.16
C PRO A 109 -44.60 3.49 -25.60
N ASP A 110 -43.86 4.16 -26.46
CA ASP A 110 -44.04 4.25 -27.91
C ASP A 110 -43.70 2.95 -28.67
N GLY A 111 -43.22 1.92 -27.94
CA GLY A 111 -42.79 0.63 -28.47
C GLY A 111 -41.38 0.63 -29.08
N GLN A 112 -40.71 1.77 -29.14
CA GLN A 112 -39.37 1.89 -29.68
C GLN A 112 -38.32 1.47 -28.64
N GLU A 113 -37.14 1.01 -29.12
CA GLU A 113 -36.01 0.70 -28.26
C GLU A 113 -35.05 1.88 -28.23
N TYR A 114 -34.56 2.16 -27.01
CA TYR A 114 -33.58 3.22 -26.71
C TYR A 114 -32.37 2.65 -25.97
N GLY A 115 -31.25 3.27 -26.18
CA GLY A 115 -30.05 3.00 -25.38
C GLY A 115 -29.97 3.98 -24.21
N LEU A 116 -30.22 3.53 -22.97
CA LEU A 116 -29.95 4.29 -21.79
C LEU A 116 -28.50 4.02 -21.38
N VAL A 117 -27.68 5.06 -21.32
CA VAL A 117 -26.27 4.95 -20.92
C VAL A 117 -25.98 5.88 -19.74
N THR A 118 -25.44 5.33 -18.67
CA THR A 118 -24.86 6.10 -17.57
C THR A 118 -23.36 6.26 -17.78
N VAL A 119 -22.84 7.42 -17.39
CA VAL A 119 -21.44 7.82 -17.52
C VAL A 119 -20.95 8.24 -16.14
N THR A 120 -20.16 7.37 -15.52
CA THR A 120 -19.59 7.60 -14.18
C THR A 120 -18.14 8.06 -14.31
N ASP A 121 -17.81 9.25 -13.81
CA ASP A 121 -16.42 9.72 -13.72
C ASP A 121 -15.66 8.90 -12.66
N ILE A 122 -14.57 8.27 -13.07
CA ILE A 122 -13.68 7.49 -12.21
C ILE A 122 -12.29 8.13 -12.06
N GLY A 123 -12.18 9.43 -12.37
CA GLY A 123 -10.91 10.14 -12.34
C GLY A 123 -10.33 10.26 -10.93
N GLU A 124 -11.18 10.52 -9.94
CA GLU A 124 -10.76 10.56 -8.54
C GLU A 124 -10.37 9.15 -8.04
N GLN A 125 -11.19 8.15 -8.35
CA GLN A 125 -10.89 6.76 -7.99
C GLN A 125 -9.53 6.32 -8.55
N LYS A 126 -9.27 6.57 -9.84
CA LYS A 126 -7.98 6.21 -10.47
C LYS A 126 -6.79 6.96 -9.87
N ARG A 127 -6.96 8.21 -9.45
CA ARG A 127 -5.92 8.97 -8.75
C ARG A 127 -5.60 8.38 -7.39
N ILE A 128 -6.63 8.03 -6.61
CA ILE A 128 -6.45 7.41 -5.30
C ILE A 128 -5.78 6.03 -5.45
N GLU A 129 -6.19 5.25 -6.42
CA GLU A 129 -5.61 3.94 -6.72
C GLU A 129 -4.11 4.03 -7.07
N GLU A 130 -3.73 5.00 -7.90
CA GLU A 130 -2.31 5.24 -8.24
C GLU A 130 -1.50 5.74 -7.04
N GLN A 131 -2.03 6.67 -6.24
CA GLN A 131 -1.37 7.13 -5.02
C GLN A 131 -1.17 5.99 -4.01
N LEU A 132 -2.17 5.12 -3.87
CA LEU A 132 -2.06 3.94 -3.00
C LEU A 132 -0.99 2.97 -3.52
N ARG A 133 -0.94 2.75 -4.83
CA ARG A 133 0.07 1.90 -5.47
C ARG A 133 1.48 2.43 -5.25
N GLU A 134 1.70 3.73 -5.45
CA GLU A 134 2.98 4.38 -5.20
C GLU A 134 3.40 4.31 -3.73
N SER A 135 2.45 4.56 -2.82
CA SER A 135 2.69 4.48 -1.37
C SER A 135 3.07 3.06 -0.94
N ASN A 136 2.35 2.04 -1.44
CA ASN A 136 2.65 0.65 -1.13
C ASN A 136 4.05 0.24 -1.64
N ALA A 137 4.40 0.62 -2.86
CA ALA A 137 5.72 0.34 -3.42
C ALA A 137 6.86 0.99 -2.60
N LEU A 138 6.64 2.22 -2.10
CA LEU A 138 7.59 2.89 -1.22
C LEU A 138 7.72 2.19 0.14
N LEU A 139 6.58 1.74 0.72
CA LEU A 139 6.57 1.02 1.99
C LEU A 139 7.30 -0.33 1.87
N GLU A 140 7.06 -1.09 0.81
CA GLU A 140 7.74 -2.36 0.54
C GLU A 140 9.26 -2.17 0.41
N LYS A 141 9.69 -1.12 -0.31
CA LYS A 141 11.11 -0.78 -0.42
C LYS A 141 11.74 -0.48 0.95
N ARG A 142 11.11 0.38 1.75
CA ARG A 142 11.60 0.73 3.09
C ARG A 142 11.65 -0.46 4.03
N GLN A 143 10.64 -1.34 3.95
CA GLN A 143 10.62 -2.56 4.73
C GLN A 143 11.79 -3.47 4.37
N SER A 144 12.06 -3.68 3.08
CA SER A 144 13.19 -4.48 2.61
C SER A 144 14.55 -3.92 3.04
N GLU A 145 14.72 -2.58 2.96
CA GLU A 145 15.93 -1.90 3.46
C GLU A 145 16.11 -2.13 4.97
N MET A 146 15.04 -1.96 5.75
CA MET A 146 15.08 -2.18 7.20
C MET A 146 15.36 -3.63 7.57
N GLU A 147 14.79 -4.60 6.87
CA GLU A 147 15.04 -6.03 7.06
C GLU A 147 16.52 -6.37 6.77
N ALA A 148 17.11 -5.79 5.73
CA ALA A 148 18.52 -5.95 5.40
C ALA A 148 19.42 -5.40 6.52
N ASP A 149 19.13 -4.20 7.04
CA ASP A 149 19.88 -3.60 8.15
C ASP A 149 19.77 -4.44 9.43
N LEU A 150 18.58 -4.94 9.75
CA LEU A 150 18.36 -5.83 10.88
C LEU A 150 19.13 -7.16 10.73
N ALA A 151 19.21 -7.69 9.52
CA ALA A 151 19.99 -8.91 9.25
C ALA A 151 21.50 -8.70 9.47
N ILE A 152 22.02 -7.51 9.15
CA ILE A 152 23.41 -7.14 9.48
C ILE A 152 23.60 -7.04 10.98
N ALA A 153 22.71 -6.34 11.68
CA ALA A 153 22.76 -6.19 13.14
C ALA A 153 22.70 -7.55 13.85
N ALA A 154 21.85 -8.48 13.36
CA ALA A 154 21.76 -9.83 13.89
C ALA A 154 23.09 -10.60 13.78
N ARG A 155 23.80 -10.49 12.65
CA ARG A 155 25.11 -11.12 12.48
C ARG A 155 26.16 -10.55 13.43
N VAL A 156 26.14 -9.24 13.65
CA VAL A 156 27.02 -8.60 14.64
C VAL A 156 26.72 -9.14 16.03
N GLN A 157 25.45 -9.23 16.40
CA GLN A 157 25.06 -9.73 17.72
C GLN A 157 25.38 -11.22 17.92
N GLN A 158 25.18 -12.07 16.90
CA GLN A 158 25.59 -13.47 16.95
C GLN A 158 27.09 -13.62 17.22
N SER A 159 27.91 -12.66 16.81
CA SER A 159 29.34 -12.67 17.09
C SER A 159 29.67 -12.43 18.55
N LEU A 160 28.72 -11.96 19.37
CA LEU A 160 28.90 -11.80 20.84
C LEU A 160 28.72 -13.14 21.57
N MET A 161 28.19 -14.17 20.91
CA MET A 161 28.06 -15.48 21.52
C MET A 161 29.42 -16.19 21.54
N PRO A 162 29.73 -16.91 22.61
CA PRO A 162 30.97 -17.66 22.68
C PRO A 162 30.98 -18.76 21.65
N ARG A 163 32.12 -18.97 21.00
CA ARG A 163 32.32 -20.14 20.15
C ARG A 163 32.54 -21.35 21.04
N SER A 164 32.15 -22.53 20.55
CA SER A 164 32.51 -23.76 21.27
C SER A 164 33.99 -23.85 21.48
N LEU A 165 34.39 -24.17 22.71
CA LEU A 165 35.79 -24.31 23.11
C LEU A 165 36.01 -25.53 24.00
N VAL A 166 37.20 -26.08 23.94
CA VAL A 166 37.68 -27.09 24.86
C VAL A 166 38.77 -26.45 25.72
N TRP A 167 38.59 -26.51 27.04
CA TRP A 167 39.56 -26.01 27.98
C TRP A 167 39.80 -27.04 29.08
N LYS A 168 40.98 -27.62 29.11
CA LYS A 168 41.33 -28.82 29.91
C LYS A 168 40.31 -29.95 29.65
N ASP A 169 39.67 -30.41 30.70
CA ASP A 169 38.65 -31.50 30.66
C ASP A 169 37.21 -30.96 30.43
N LEU A 170 37.06 -29.62 30.21
CA LEU A 170 35.76 -28.99 30.00
C LEU A 170 35.51 -28.71 28.51
N VAL A 171 34.33 -29.02 28.07
CA VAL A 171 33.81 -28.64 26.77
C VAL A 171 32.71 -27.61 26.97
N VAL A 172 32.85 -26.43 26.36
CA VAL A 172 31.84 -25.38 26.38
C VAL A 172 31.20 -25.32 25.03
N GLU A 173 29.91 -25.54 24.96
CA GLU A 173 29.09 -25.36 23.77
C GLU A 173 28.03 -24.31 24.06
N SER A 174 27.77 -23.42 23.09
CA SER A 174 26.72 -22.44 23.18
C SER A 174 25.68 -22.64 22.13
N TYR A 175 24.44 -22.50 22.51
CA TYR A 175 23.29 -22.48 21.59
C TYR A 175 22.53 -21.19 21.79
N TYR A 176 22.30 -20.47 20.70
CA TYR A 176 21.59 -19.18 20.71
C TYR A 176 20.44 -19.19 19.73
N SER A 177 19.23 -18.98 20.23
CA SER A 177 18.01 -18.89 19.43
C SER A 177 17.17 -17.69 19.90
N PRO A 178 17.39 -16.50 19.30
CA PRO A 178 16.64 -15.32 19.71
C PRO A 178 15.18 -15.41 19.28
N ALA A 179 14.27 -14.88 20.09
CA ALA A 179 12.83 -14.85 19.81
C ALA A 179 12.46 -13.93 18.63
N ARG A 180 13.33 -12.95 18.32
CA ARG A 180 13.24 -12.03 17.18
C ARG A 180 14.56 -11.99 16.43
N THR A 181 14.64 -11.21 15.34
CA THR A 181 15.84 -11.05 14.52
C THR A 181 17.06 -10.67 15.34
N ILE A 182 16.89 -9.81 16.34
CA ILE A 182 17.93 -9.39 17.29
C ILE A 182 17.38 -9.40 18.73
N GLY A 183 18.22 -9.76 19.69
CA GLY A 183 17.86 -9.89 21.11
C GLY A 183 18.79 -9.10 22.04
N GLY A 184 18.55 -9.18 23.35
CA GLY A 184 19.36 -8.57 24.38
C GLY A 184 20.38 -9.52 25.04
N ASP A 185 20.35 -10.80 24.69
CA ASP A 185 21.15 -11.83 25.36
C ASP A 185 22.55 -11.92 24.75
N PHE A 186 23.53 -12.20 25.63
CA PHE A 186 24.88 -12.58 25.20
C PHE A 186 25.54 -13.53 26.22
N GLY A 187 26.59 -14.20 25.78
CA GLY A 187 27.41 -15.04 26.61
C GLY A 187 28.91 -14.76 26.45
N VAL A 188 29.69 -15.13 27.44
CA VAL A 188 31.15 -15.09 27.36
C VAL A 188 31.70 -16.42 27.87
N ALA A 189 32.65 -17.00 27.15
CA ALA A 189 33.46 -18.11 27.58
C ALA A 189 34.92 -17.76 27.24
N LEU A 190 35.69 -17.32 28.25
CA LEU A 190 37.03 -16.78 28.05
C LEU A 190 38.03 -17.45 28.98
N PRO A 191 38.96 -18.25 28.46
CA PRO A 191 40.09 -18.78 29.26
C PRO A 191 41.02 -17.65 29.69
N GLN A 192 41.47 -17.71 30.95
CA GLN A 192 42.39 -16.77 31.52
C GLN A 192 43.64 -17.52 32.01
N GLY A 193 44.54 -17.77 31.08
CA GLY A 193 45.65 -18.69 31.25
C GLY A 193 45.18 -20.13 31.45
N ASP A 194 45.97 -20.90 32.18
CA ASP A 194 45.66 -22.30 32.50
C ASP A 194 44.90 -22.47 33.85
N GLU A 195 44.62 -21.37 34.55
CA GLU A 195 44.05 -21.44 35.88
C GLU A 195 42.54 -21.24 35.94
N PHE A 196 42.00 -20.33 35.10
CA PHE A 196 40.63 -19.93 35.17
C PHE A 196 39.94 -19.96 33.79
N LEU A 197 38.67 -20.31 33.78
CA LEU A 197 37.74 -20.15 32.67
C LEU A 197 36.57 -19.26 33.12
N ASN A 198 36.46 -18.07 32.57
CA ASN A 198 35.32 -17.19 32.85
C ASN A 198 34.12 -17.58 32.00
N LEU A 199 33.01 -17.88 32.64
CA LEU A 199 31.73 -18.18 31.99
C LEU A 199 30.70 -17.14 32.44
N LEU A 200 30.06 -16.47 31.49
CA LEU A 200 29.01 -15.49 31.77
C LEU A 200 27.84 -15.69 30.86
N MET A 201 26.65 -15.40 31.38
CA MET A 201 25.43 -15.25 30.63
C MET A 201 24.76 -13.96 31.10
N CYS A 202 24.27 -13.18 30.13
CA CYS A 202 23.59 -11.92 30.38
C CYS A 202 22.29 -11.89 29.53
N ASP A 203 21.22 -11.45 30.17
CA ASP A 203 19.94 -11.16 29.57
C ASP A 203 19.58 -9.70 29.84
N VAL A 204 19.45 -8.91 28.79
CA VAL A 204 19.03 -7.51 28.83
C VAL A 204 17.53 -7.42 28.54
N SER A 205 16.80 -6.78 29.43
CA SER A 205 15.34 -6.62 29.30
C SER A 205 14.91 -5.99 28.01
N GLY A 206 13.79 -6.48 27.47
CA GLY A 206 13.22 -5.99 26.22
C GLY A 206 13.73 -6.75 24.99
N HIS A 207 13.41 -6.22 23.81
CA HIS A 207 13.75 -6.84 22.54
C HIS A 207 14.00 -5.80 21.43
N GLY A 208 14.72 -6.22 20.41
CA GLY A 208 15.00 -5.38 19.26
C GLY A 208 16.27 -4.57 19.39
N VAL A 209 16.37 -3.48 18.62
CA VAL A 209 17.61 -2.70 18.46
C VAL A 209 18.11 -2.12 19.78
N GLY A 210 17.19 -1.61 20.62
CA GLY A 210 17.55 -1.00 21.90
C GLY A 210 18.26 -1.97 22.85
N SER A 211 17.66 -3.15 23.10
CA SER A 211 18.26 -4.19 23.96
C SER A 211 19.56 -4.74 23.35
N ALA A 212 19.64 -4.89 22.03
CA ALA A 212 20.85 -5.32 21.34
C ALA A 212 22.02 -4.34 21.50
N LEU A 213 21.77 -3.04 21.40
CA LEU A 213 22.79 -2.00 21.63
C LEU A 213 23.26 -1.98 23.10
N MET A 214 22.33 -2.16 24.04
CA MET A 214 22.65 -2.28 25.46
C MET A 214 23.50 -3.52 25.72
N ALA A 215 23.12 -4.68 25.20
CA ALA A 215 23.88 -5.92 25.28
C ALA A 215 25.31 -5.73 24.78
N ASN A 216 25.46 -5.10 23.62
CA ASN A 216 26.77 -4.81 23.02
C ASN A 216 27.63 -3.92 23.91
N ARG A 217 27.02 -2.92 24.53
CA ARG A 217 27.73 -2.03 25.45
C ARG A 217 28.16 -2.73 26.74
N ILE A 218 27.26 -3.52 27.34
CA ILE A 218 27.55 -4.32 28.54
C ILE A 218 28.61 -5.38 28.22
N TYR A 219 28.52 -6.04 27.05
CA TYR A 219 29.51 -6.99 26.58
C TYR A 219 30.92 -6.38 26.51
N SER A 220 31.05 -5.21 25.91
CA SER A 220 32.35 -4.51 25.80
C SER A 220 32.95 -4.18 27.16
N GLU A 221 32.15 -3.69 28.13
CA GLU A 221 32.60 -3.42 29.49
C GLU A 221 32.95 -4.72 30.25
N THR A 222 32.22 -5.80 29.97
CA THR A 222 32.51 -7.14 30.52
C THR A 222 33.89 -7.61 30.08
N LEU A 223 34.17 -7.58 28.78
CA LEU A 223 35.49 -8.00 28.27
C LEU A 223 36.62 -7.14 28.86
N HIS A 224 36.44 -5.82 28.93
CA HIS A 224 37.42 -4.91 29.50
C HIS A 224 37.68 -5.19 30.97
N ALA A 225 36.70 -5.57 31.77
CA ALA A 225 36.86 -5.96 33.16
C ALA A 225 37.58 -7.30 33.28
N LEU A 226 37.27 -8.28 32.44
CA LEU A 226 37.95 -9.59 32.42
C LEU A 226 39.43 -9.49 32.02
N GLU A 227 39.78 -8.66 31.05
CA GLU A 227 41.19 -8.36 30.69
C GLU A 227 42.01 -7.88 31.88
N ARG A 228 41.38 -7.17 32.80
CA ARG A 228 42.00 -6.71 34.07
C ARG A 228 41.95 -7.73 35.18
N ARG A 229 41.61 -8.97 34.91
CA ARG A 229 41.49 -10.07 35.84
C ARG A 229 40.53 -9.81 37.01
N ALA A 230 39.41 -9.14 36.71
CA ALA A 230 38.36 -8.91 37.70
C ALA A 230 37.67 -10.25 38.03
N GLY A 231 37.63 -10.60 39.30
CA GLY A 231 36.82 -11.76 39.72
C GLY A 231 35.33 -11.47 39.66
N PRO A 232 34.44 -12.51 39.68
CA PRO A 232 33.02 -12.40 39.42
C PRO A 232 32.31 -11.29 40.23
N ALA A 233 32.54 -11.19 41.52
CA ALA A 233 31.93 -10.18 42.36
C ALA A 233 32.35 -8.74 42.01
N THR A 234 33.62 -8.54 41.63
CA THR A 234 34.15 -7.24 41.20
C THR A 234 33.56 -6.86 39.83
N LEU A 235 33.47 -7.83 38.91
CA LEU A 235 32.87 -7.65 37.61
C LEU A 235 31.42 -7.19 37.74
N LEU A 236 30.59 -7.93 38.47
CA LEU A 236 29.16 -7.62 38.63
C LEU A 236 28.95 -6.23 39.25
N ARG A 237 29.78 -5.85 40.26
CA ARG A 237 29.72 -4.50 40.86
C ARG A 237 30.04 -3.42 39.83
N ARG A 238 31.12 -3.58 39.06
CA ARG A 238 31.51 -2.61 38.01
C ARG A 238 30.46 -2.44 36.94
N LEU A 239 29.86 -3.54 36.51
CA LEU A 239 28.80 -3.49 35.53
C LEU A 239 27.54 -2.80 36.09
N HIS A 240 27.19 -3.06 37.34
CA HIS A 240 26.10 -2.37 38.02
C HIS A 240 26.33 -0.85 38.06
N GLU A 241 27.50 -0.42 38.54
CA GLU A 241 27.91 1.00 38.58
C GLU A 241 27.91 1.61 37.18
N PHE A 242 28.46 0.91 36.20
CA PHE A 242 28.51 1.36 34.81
C PHE A 242 27.09 1.58 34.22
N VAL A 243 26.17 0.64 34.43
CA VAL A 243 24.79 0.76 33.90
C VAL A 243 24.07 1.86 34.68
N HIS A 244 24.19 1.94 35.97
CA HIS A 244 23.55 2.97 36.81
C HIS A 244 24.03 4.39 36.44
N ASP A 245 25.32 4.58 36.28
CA ASP A 245 25.89 5.92 36.13
C ASP A 245 25.96 6.41 34.67
N ARG A 246 26.04 5.49 33.70
CA ARG A 246 26.33 5.82 32.29
C ARG A 246 25.32 5.40 31.30
N LEU A 247 24.43 4.47 31.62
CA LEU A 247 23.39 4.00 30.74
C LEU A 247 22.01 4.40 31.28
N THR A 248 21.79 5.71 31.42
CA THR A 248 20.53 6.32 31.90
C THR A 248 19.44 6.22 30.84
N VAL A 249 19.08 4.99 30.39
CA VAL A 249 17.92 4.74 29.53
C VAL A 249 16.85 4.15 30.44
N ASP A 250 15.82 4.93 30.71
CA ASP A 250 14.70 4.52 31.55
C ASP A 250 14.06 3.20 31.07
N GLY A 251 13.83 2.28 31.99
CA GLY A 251 13.16 1.02 31.77
C GLY A 251 14.01 -0.16 31.28
N PHE A 252 15.33 0.01 31.15
CA PHE A 252 16.22 -1.11 30.87
C PHE A 252 16.86 -1.66 32.17
N TYR A 253 16.86 -2.97 32.29
CA TYR A 253 17.60 -3.71 33.30
C TYR A 253 18.24 -4.94 32.66
N PHE A 254 19.21 -5.53 33.33
CA PHE A 254 19.80 -6.78 32.89
C PHE A 254 19.97 -7.75 34.04
N THR A 255 19.99 -9.01 33.74
CA THR A 255 20.38 -10.06 34.65
C THR A 255 21.66 -10.71 34.15
N MET A 256 22.57 -11.06 35.06
CA MET A 256 23.84 -11.69 34.72
C MET A 256 24.21 -12.76 35.73
N ALA A 257 24.67 -13.89 35.22
CA ALA A 257 25.34 -14.94 35.97
C ALA A 257 26.81 -14.99 35.54
N ALA A 258 27.73 -15.09 36.50
CA ALA A 258 29.17 -15.17 36.26
C ALA A 258 29.78 -16.27 37.14
N ALA A 259 30.63 -17.11 36.53
CA ALA A 259 31.37 -18.20 37.19
C ALA A 259 32.85 -18.24 36.76
#